data_abead5cb84853bd904df17064e1b25d8
#
_entry.id   abead5cb84853bd904df17064e1b25d8
#
_cell.length_a   1.000
_cell.length_b   1.000
_cell.length_c   1.000
_cell.angle_alpha   90.00
_cell.angle_beta   90.00
_cell.angle_gamma   90.00
#
_symmetry.space_group_name_H-M   'P 1'
#
loop_
_entity.id
_entity.type
_entity.pdbx_description
1 polymer ?
#
loop_
_entity_poly.entity_id
_entity_poly.type
_entity_poly.pdbx_seq_one_letter_code
_entity_poly.pdbx_strand_id
1 'polypeptide(L)'
;MLDHTTEAANPRTEAMLERLRKAMQTIEAEITANHGIYPFNHGRVTQSELCRRADVKKATLQTPLHKDTTRVEVIAWLDQLSAKLADTRDATRERVTAVADNLASEVQRLQEALAQAEQTIERLTAENERFRQRVAP
;
A
#
# COMPACT_ATOMS: atom_id res chain seq x y z
N MET A 1 -20.00 25.26 34.81
CA MET A 1 -18.71 25.80 34.39
C MET A 1 -17.51 25.06 34.94
N LEU A 2 -17.49 24.83 36.23
CA LEU A 2 -16.44 24.04 36.84
C LEU A 2 -16.41 22.58 36.40
N ASP A 3 -17.54 22.07 35.97
CA ASP A 3 -17.71 20.68 35.58
C ASP A 3 -16.88 20.30 34.34
N HIS A 4 -16.79 21.18 33.38
CA HIS A 4 -15.97 20.96 32.19
C HIS A 4 -14.49 20.84 32.52
N THR A 5 -14.01 21.70 33.41
CA THR A 5 -12.62 21.66 33.87
C THR A 5 -12.34 20.38 34.66
N THR A 6 -13.30 20.00 35.51
CA THR A 6 -13.18 18.79 36.33
C THR A 6 -13.15 17.53 35.48
N GLU A 7 -14.02 17.45 34.47
CA GLU A 7 -14.04 16.31 33.52
C GLU A 7 -12.76 16.26 32.71
N ALA A 8 -12.31 17.39 32.19
CA ALA A 8 -11.08 17.48 31.42
C ALA A 8 -9.83 17.14 32.24
N ALA A 9 -9.90 17.36 33.55
CA ALA A 9 -8.80 17.06 34.46
C ALA A 9 -8.85 15.65 35.07
N ASN A 10 -9.81 14.80 34.65
CA ASN A 10 -9.90 13.43 35.13
C ASN A 10 -8.67 12.62 34.70
N PRO A 11 -7.86 12.09 35.63
CA PRO A 11 -6.62 11.37 35.28
C PRO A 11 -6.84 10.16 34.41
N ARG A 12 -7.95 9.43 34.56
CA ARG A 12 -8.26 8.26 33.71
C ARG A 12 -8.56 8.67 32.28
N THR A 13 -9.33 9.76 32.13
CA THR A 13 -9.66 10.31 30.82
C THR A 13 -8.40 10.82 30.13
N GLU A 14 -7.56 11.57 30.84
CA GLU A 14 -6.32 12.08 30.28
C GLU A 14 -5.37 10.96 29.88
N ALA A 15 -5.24 9.92 30.72
CA ALA A 15 -4.42 8.76 30.41
C ALA A 15 -4.93 8.03 29.17
N MET A 16 -6.23 7.89 29.02
CA MET A 16 -6.86 7.28 27.85
C MET A 16 -6.59 8.10 26.59
N LEU A 17 -6.78 9.42 26.66
CA LEU A 17 -6.50 10.33 25.53
C LEU A 17 -5.03 10.29 25.14
N GLU A 18 -4.14 10.23 26.09
CA GLU A 18 -2.70 10.13 25.82
C GLU A 18 -2.36 8.82 25.14
N ARG A 19 -2.94 7.70 25.56
CA ARG A 19 -2.75 6.41 24.89
C ARG A 19 -3.26 6.44 23.45
N LEU A 20 -4.41 7.09 23.20
CA LEU A 20 -4.93 7.26 21.85
C LEU A 20 -3.97 8.08 20.98
N ARG A 21 -3.51 9.23 21.46
CA ARG A 21 -2.58 10.08 20.72
C ARG A 21 -1.29 9.34 20.38
N LYS A 22 -0.75 8.65 21.38
CA LYS A 22 0.48 7.88 21.21
C LYS A 22 0.30 6.77 20.17
N ALA A 23 -0.82 6.06 20.22
CA ALA A 23 -1.13 5.02 19.24
C ALA A 23 -1.28 5.61 17.85
N MET A 24 -1.94 6.74 17.69
CA MET A 24 -2.09 7.42 16.41
C MET A 24 -0.72 7.81 15.85
N GLN A 25 0.15 8.39 16.65
CA GLN A 25 1.51 8.76 16.24
C GLN A 25 2.34 7.53 15.84
N THR A 26 2.24 6.47 16.62
CA THR A 26 2.95 5.23 16.35
C THR A 26 2.50 4.60 15.04
N ILE A 27 1.19 4.58 14.79
CA ILE A 27 0.63 4.07 13.54
C ILE A 27 1.15 4.89 12.35
N GLU A 28 1.13 6.21 12.44
CA GLU A 28 1.64 7.08 11.38
C GLU A 28 3.13 6.84 11.12
N ALA A 29 3.92 6.68 12.18
CA ALA A 29 5.35 6.39 12.06
C ALA A 29 5.61 5.03 11.41
N GLU A 30 4.82 4.02 11.76
CA GLU A 30 4.92 2.68 11.17
C GLU A 30 4.57 2.70 9.68
N ILE A 31 3.55 3.45 9.30
CA ILE A 31 3.16 3.63 7.89
C ILE A 31 4.29 4.30 7.12
N THR A 32 4.85 5.39 7.65
CA THR A 32 5.96 6.11 7.02
C THR A 32 7.17 5.20 6.86
N ALA A 33 7.52 4.43 7.89
CA ALA A 33 8.64 3.50 7.86
C ALA A 33 8.42 2.35 6.87
N ASN A 34 7.17 2.02 6.56
CA ASN A 34 6.81 0.93 5.65
C ASN A 34 6.33 1.43 4.29
N HIS A 35 6.89 2.55 3.82
CA HIS A 35 6.66 3.09 2.49
C HIS A 35 5.20 3.46 2.18
N GLY A 36 4.47 3.93 3.19
CA GLY A 36 3.09 4.37 3.05
C GLY A 36 2.05 3.27 3.19
N ILE A 37 2.44 2.10 3.69
CA ILE A 37 1.56 0.95 3.89
C ILE A 37 1.54 0.61 5.38
N TYR A 38 0.33 0.42 5.94
CA TYR A 38 0.20 -0.05 7.31
C TYR A 38 0.58 -1.54 7.36
N PRO A 39 1.59 -1.93 8.16
CA PRO A 39 2.14 -3.30 8.10
C PRO A 39 1.31 -4.35 8.83
N PHE A 40 0.22 -3.95 9.49
CA PHE A 40 -0.63 -4.86 10.26
C PHE A 40 -2.06 -4.85 9.72
N ASN A 41 -2.91 -5.70 10.26
CA ASN A 41 -4.35 -5.71 10.00
C ASN A 41 -4.72 -5.65 8.50
N HIS A 42 -4.00 -6.40 7.67
CA HIS A 42 -4.20 -6.42 6.21
C HIS A 42 -4.11 -5.04 5.56
N GLY A 43 -3.31 -4.14 6.15
CA GLY A 43 -3.11 -2.79 5.63
C GLY A 43 -4.22 -1.80 5.99
N ARG A 44 -5.14 -2.16 6.87
CA ARG A 44 -6.29 -1.33 7.22
C ARG A 44 -6.17 -0.77 8.63
N VAL A 45 -6.42 0.52 8.78
CA VAL A 45 -6.51 1.16 10.08
C VAL A 45 -7.97 1.53 10.33
N THR A 46 -8.60 0.77 11.21
CA THR A 46 -10.00 0.97 11.61
C THR A 46 -10.05 1.51 13.03
N GLN A 47 -11.24 1.96 13.45
CA GLN A 47 -11.45 2.37 14.84
C GLN A 47 -11.11 1.24 15.81
N SER A 48 -11.48 0.01 15.46
CA SER A 48 -11.16 -1.16 16.29
C SER A 48 -9.67 -1.41 16.38
N GLU A 49 -8.94 -1.25 15.29
CA GLU A 49 -7.48 -1.41 15.28
C GLU A 49 -6.81 -0.32 16.13
N LEU A 50 -7.23 0.94 15.99
CA LEU A 50 -6.70 2.02 16.81
C LEU A 50 -6.95 1.76 18.30
N CYS A 51 -8.16 1.39 18.66
CA CYS A 51 -8.52 1.11 20.05
C CYS A 51 -7.72 -0.07 20.60
N ARG A 52 -7.51 -1.11 19.81
CA ARG A 52 -6.67 -2.23 20.20
C ARG A 52 -5.23 -1.79 20.47
N ARG A 53 -4.66 -0.97 19.58
CA ARG A 53 -3.29 -0.47 19.71
C ARG A 53 -3.12 0.49 20.90
N ALA A 54 -4.16 1.25 21.20
CA ALA A 54 -4.16 2.21 22.30
C ALA A 54 -4.52 1.60 23.65
N ASP A 55 -4.96 0.35 23.65
CA ASP A 55 -5.52 -0.32 24.84
C ASP A 55 -6.71 0.48 25.40
N VAL A 56 -7.63 0.83 24.53
CA VAL A 56 -8.86 1.56 24.84
C VAL A 56 -10.04 0.75 24.33
N LYS A 57 -11.06 0.60 25.16
CA LYS A 57 -12.28 -0.09 24.72
C LYS A 57 -13.05 0.80 23.73
N LYS A 58 -13.46 0.22 22.61
CA LYS A 58 -14.22 0.93 21.59
C LYS A 58 -15.48 1.56 22.17
N ALA A 59 -16.14 0.88 23.11
CA ALA A 59 -17.33 1.39 23.81
C ALA A 59 -17.06 2.69 24.56
N THR A 60 -15.85 2.95 25.01
CA THR A 60 -15.49 4.17 25.70
C THR A 60 -15.74 5.40 24.83
N LEU A 61 -15.50 5.31 23.53
CA LEU A 61 -15.71 6.40 22.57
C LEU A 61 -17.20 6.66 22.29
N GLN A 62 -18.06 5.72 22.65
CA GLN A 62 -19.52 5.87 22.49
C GLN A 62 -20.16 6.53 23.69
N THR A 63 -19.44 6.76 24.79
CA THR A 63 -19.99 7.38 25.99
C THR A 63 -20.29 8.86 25.73
N PRO A 64 -21.22 9.48 26.49
CA PRO A 64 -21.58 10.88 26.29
C PRO A 64 -20.39 11.85 26.36
N LEU A 65 -19.37 11.52 27.14
CA LEU A 65 -18.18 12.36 27.26
C LEU A 65 -17.36 12.42 25.96
N HIS A 66 -17.31 11.34 25.19
CA HIS A 66 -16.43 11.21 24.04
C HIS A 66 -17.15 11.15 22.69
N LYS A 67 -18.44 10.85 22.70
CA LYS A 67 -19.23 10.60 21.47
C LYS A 67 -19.17 11.77 20.48
N ASP A 68 -19.27 13.00 20.98
CA ASP A 68 -19.33 14.19 20.14
C ASP A 68 -18.00 14.98 20.12
N THR A 69 -16.97 14.46 20.76
CA THR A 69 -15.66 15.11 20.87
C THR A 69 -14.56 14.17 20.39
N THR A 70 -14.00 13.34 21.24
CA THR A 70 -12.89 12.44 20.94
C THR A 70 -13.22 11.51 19.77
N ARG A 71 -14.41 10.93 19.74
CA ARG A 71 -14.84 10.03 18.67
C ARG A 71 -14.84 10.74 17.32
N VAL A 72 -15.32 11.97 17.26
CA VAL A 72 -15.35 12.76 16.02
C VAL A 72 -13.93 13.00 15.51
N GLU A 73 -13.00 13.36 16.38
CA GLU A 73 -11.59 13.57 16.02
C GLU A 73 -10.94 12.28 15.53
N VAL A 74 -11.21 11.16 16.19
CA VAL A 74 -10.70 9.84 15.79
C VAL A 74 -11.21 9.45 14.41
N ILE A 75 -12.50 9.63 14.17
CA ILE A 75 -13.10 9.30 12.87
C ILE A 75 -12.51 10.18 11.77
N ALA A 76 -12.34 11.48 12.01
CA ALA A 76 -11.73 12.37 11.03
C ALA A 76 -10.29 11.96 10.70
N TRP A 77 -9.51 11.59 11.70
CA TRP A 77 -8.15 11.09 11.51
C TRP A 77 -8.14 9.78 10.72
N LEU A 78 -9.03 8.85 11.06
CA LEU A 78 -9.16 7.57 10.35
C LEU A 78 -9.53 7.77 8.88
N ASP A 79 -10.45 8.69 8.60
CA ASP A 79 -10.86 8.98 7.22
C ASP A 79 -9.70 9.53 6.40
N GLN A 80 -8.95 10.48 6.96
CA GLN A 80 -7.77 11.04 6.29
C GLN A 80 -6.69 9.98 6.06
N LEU A 81 -6.43 9.17 7.07
CA LEU A 81 -5.42 8.12 6.98
C LEU A 81 -5.83 7.05 5.97
N SER A 82 -7.09 6.64 5.97
CA SER A 82 -7.60 5.65 5.03
C SER A 82 -7.51 6.13 3.59
N ALA A 83 -7.77 7.41 3.35
CA ALA A 83 -7.61 8.01 2.03
C ALA A 83 -6.15 7.95 1.56
N LYS A 84 -5.20 8.30 2.43
CA LYS A 84 -3.77 8.22 2.11
C LYS A 84 -3.32 6.78 1.83
N LEU A 85 -3.79 5.83 2.62
CA LEU A 85 -3.48 4.41 2.42
C LEU A 85 -4.04 3.90 1.10
N ALA A 86 -5.26 4.31 0.73
CA ALA A 86 -5.88 3.96 -0.54
C ALA A 86 -5.08 4.54 -1.71
N ASP A 87 -4.68 5.80 -1.66
CA ASP A 87 -3.88 6.45 -2.69
C ASP A 87 -2.55 5.71 -2.90
N THR A 88 -1.88 5.32 -1.83
CA THR A 88 -0.63 4.55 -1.90
C THR A 88 -0.84 3.19 -2.56
N ARG A 89 -1.91 2.49 -2.20
CA ARG A 89 -2.25 1.19 -2.82
C ARG A 89 -2.52 1.33 -4.30
N ASP A 90 -3.27 2.35 -4.69
CA ASP A 90 -3.61 2.60 -6.10
C ASP A 90 -2.36 2.96 -6.90
N ALA A 91 -1.50 3.83 -6.37
CA ALA A 91 -0.24 4.19 -7.01
C ALA A 91 0.68 2.97 -7.17
N THR A 92 0.75 2.10 -6.16
CA THR A 92 1.53 0.87 -6.23
C THR A 92 0.98 -0.08 -7.29
N ARG A 93 -0.35 -0.23 -7.34
CA ARG A 93 -1.02 -1.07 -8.35
C ARG A 93 -0.75 -0.56 -9.76
N GLU A 94 -0.84 0.74 -9.98
CA GLU A 94 -0.53 1.35 -11.28
C GLU A 94 0.91 1.08 -11.70
N ARG A 95 1.87 1.23 -10.80
CA ARG A 95 3.28 0.94 -11.09
C ARG A 95 3.51 -0.52 -11.43
N VAL A 96 2.90 -1.43 -10.67
CA VAL A 96 3.01 -2.87 -10.93
C VAL A 96 2.40 -3.22 -12.29
N THR A 97 1.24 -2.65 -12.61
CA THR A 97 0.57 -2.84 -13.90
C THR A 97 1.45 -2.31 -15.04
N ALA A 98 2.03 -1.12 -14.89
CA ALA A 98 2.90 -0.54 -15.90
C ALA A 98 4.16 -1.41 -16.14
N VAL A 99 4.77 -1.93 -15.08
CA VAL A 99 5.92 -2.84 -15.20
C VAL A 99 5.51 -4.12 -15.90
N ALA A 100 4.37 -4.70 -15.55
CA ALA A 100 3.87 -5.92 -16.18
C ALA A 100 3.61 -5.70 -17.68
N ASP A 101 2.99 -4.57 -18.05
CA ASP A 101 2.73 -4.22 -19.45
C ASP A 101 4.03 -4.03 -20.23
N ASN A 102 5.02 -3.37 -19.64
CA ASN A 102 6.32 -3.17 -20.24
C ASN A 102 7.04 -4.50 -20.46
N LEU A 103 6.98 -5.41 -19.49
CA LEU A 103 7.57 -6.75 -19.63
C LEU A 103 6.87 -7.57 -20.71
N ALA A 104 5.54 -7.50 -20.78
CA ALA A 104 4.78 -8.19 -21.82
C ALA A 104 5.16 -7.70 -23.22
N SER A 105 5.31 -6.37 -23.39
CA SER A 105 5.75 -5.77 -24.66
C SER A 105 7.17 -6.21 -25.01
N GLU A 106 8.07 -6.26 -24.05
CA GLU A 106 9.45 -6.70 -24.27
C GLU A 106 9.53 -8.18 -24.65
N VAL A 107 8.73 -9.02 -24.01
CA VAL A 107 8.62 -10.44 -24.39
C VAL A 107 8.17 -10.58 -25.84
N GLN A 108 7.14 -9.84 -26.24
CA GLN A 108 6.63 -9.86 -27.61
C GLN A 108 7.73 -9.41 -28.60
N ARG A 109 8.42 -8.33 -28.29
CA ARG A 109 9.53 -7.82 -29.12
C ARG A 109 10.63 -8.87 -29.29
N LEU A 110 10.99 -9.55 -28.21
CA LEU A 110 12.02 -10.59 -28.24
C LEU A 110 11.55 -11.82 -29.02
N GLN A 111 10.28 -12.21 -28.91
CA GLN A 111 9.71 -13.31 -29.69
C GLN A 111 9.75 -13.01 -31.20
N GLU A 112 9.40 -11.78 -31.58
CA GLU A 112 9.47 -11.36 -32.99
C GLU A 112 10.92 -11.33 -33.48
N ALA A 113 11.86 -10.83 -32.71
CA ALA A 113 13.28 -10.81 -33.04
C ALA A 113 13.82 -12.23 -33.19
N LEU A 114 13.41 -13.15 -32.31
CA LEU A 114 13.82 -14.55 -32.40
C LEU A 114 13.27 -15.20 -33.67
N ALA A 115 12.01 -14.98 -34.01
CA ALA A 115 11.42 -15.52 -35.23
C ALA A 115 12.16 -15.01 -36.49
N GLN A 116 12.51 -13.73 -36.53
CA GLN A 116 13.29 -13.16 -37.64
C GLN A 116 14.70 -13.75 -37.72
N ALA A 117 15.35 -13.95 -36.56
CA ALA A 117 16.67 -14.55 -36.51
C ALA A 117 16.63 -16.01 -37.03
N GLU A 118 15.61 -16.78 -36.65
CA GLU A 118 15.42 -18.15 -37.13
C GLU A 118 15.22 -18.19 -38.65
N GLN A 119 14.41 -17.28 -39.20
CA GLN A 119 14.24 -17.17 -40.66
C GLN A 119 15.54 -16.83 -41.36
N THR A 120 16.33 -15.93 -40.78
CA THR A 120 17.62 -15.56 -41.31
C THR A 120 18.58 -16.75 -41.30
N ILE A 121 18.61 -17.53 -40.25
CA ILE A 121 19.42 -18.74 -40.12
C ILE A 121 19.02 -19.76 -41.20
N GLU A 122 17.72 -20.01 -41.38
CA GLU A 122 17.23 -20.93 -42.42
C GLU A 122 17.66 -20.49 -43.79
N ARG A 123 17.51 -19.19 -44.10
CA ARG A 123 17.92 -18.65 -45.42
C ARG A 123 19.41 -18.79 -45.61
N LEU A 124 20.22 -18.42 -44.64
CA LEU A 124 21.68 -18.52 -44.75
C LEU A 124 22.16 -19.97 -44.83
N THR A 125 21.51 -20.85 -44.10
CA THR A 125 21.81 -22.30 -44.18
C THR A 125 21.55 -22.86 -45.59
N ALA A 126 20.41 -22.46 -46.18
CA ALA A 126 20.07 -22.87 -47.54
C ALA A 126 21.05 -22.29 -48.56
N GLU A 127 21.43 -21.01 -48.40
CA GLU A 127 22.43 -20.39 -49.30
C GLU A 127 23.80 -21.05 -49.16
N ASN A 128 24.23 -21.36 -47.95
CA ASN A 128 25.49 -22.05 -47.72
C ASN A 128 25.48 -23.45 -48.35
N GLU A 129 24.39 -24.17 -48.27
CA GLU A 129 24.27 -25.49 -48.91
C GLU A 129 24.36 -25.38 -50.42
N ARG A 130 23.73 -24.36 -51.02
CA ARG A 130 23.85 -24.10 -52.47
C ARG A 130 25.30 -23.83 -52.88
N PHE A 131 26.00 -23.00 -52.08
CA PHE A 131 27.42 -22.70 -52.35
C PHE A 131 28.30 -23.94 -52.19
N ARG A 132 28.05 -24.78 -51.23
CA ARG A 132 28.78 -26.05 -51.04
C ARG A 132 28.60 -26.96 -52.24
N GLN A 133 27.39 -27.05 -52.77
CA GLN A 133 27.11 -27.87 -53.94
C GLN A 133 27.79 -27.34 -55.22
N ARG A 134 27.94 -26.00 -55.34
CA ARG A 134 28.65 -25.39 -56.47
C ARG A 134 30.15 -25.62 -56.40
N VAL A 135 30.71 -25.72 -55.23
CA VAL A 135 32.17 -25.89 -55.04
C VAL A 135 32.56 -27.34 -55.01
N ALA A 136 31.64 -28.25 -54.74
CA ALA A 136 31.92 -29.69 -54.72
C ALA A 136 32.29 -30.18 -56.11
N PRO A 137 33.37 -30.95 -56.29
CA PRO A 137 33.78 -31.51 -57.58
C PRO A 137 32.79 -32.53 -58.14
#